data_dd295713bd0f3171744ec9637de32694
#
_entry.id   dd295713bd0f3171744ec9637de32694
#
_cell.length_a   1.000
_cell.length_b   1.000
_cell.length_c   1.000
_cell.angle_alpha   90.00
_cell.angle_beta   90.00
_cell.angle_gamma   90.00
#
_symmetry.space_group_name_H-M   'P 1'
#
loop_
_entity.id
_entity.type
_entity.pdbx_description
1 polymer ?
#
loop_
_entity_poly.entity_id
_entity_poly.type
_entity_poly.pdbx_seq_one_letter_code
_entity_poly.pdbx_strand_id
1 'polypeptide(L)'
;MISTMKLPLKSAAKIRITEPMSGIAEIRLRAGRPSVCVNILGDMRICSDPFSASEIADCFAEICRYSVHSFQEEIAQGFVTLDGGHRVGICGTAVKNGGKIEMFKDISGLNIRIAHEIKGCADEVYSRFFSGGTRSVLIAGKPL
;
A
#
# COMPACT_ATOMS: atom_id res chain seq x y z
N MET A 1 -20.16 1.26 -6.80
CA MET A 1 -19.51 2.59 -6.65
C MET A 1 -18.02 2.36 -6.64
N ILE A 2 -17.34 2.63 -7.75
CA ILE A 2 -15.90 2.41 -7.88
C ILE A 2 -15.24 3.49 -7.01
N SER A 3 -14.68 3.08 -5.88
CA SER A 3 -13.86 3.97 -5.05
C SER A 3 -12.65 4.37 -5.90
N THR A 4 -12.72 5.55 -6.48
CA THR A 4 -11.56 6.17 -7.11
C THR A 4 -10.62 6.48 -5.96
N MET A 5 -9.66 5.59 -5.71
CA MET A 5 -8.55 5.91 -4.83
C MET A 5 -7.84 7.12 -5.46
N LYS A 6 -8.21 8.31 -5.02
CA LYS A 6 -7.29 9.43 -5.10
C LYS A 6 -6.15 9.02 -4.17
N LEU A 7 -5.03 8.59 -4.76
CA LEU A 7 -3.78 8.69 -4.02
C LEU A 7 -3.78 10.10 -3.46
N PRO A 8 -3.84 10.32 -2.13
CA PRO A 8 -3.93 11.67 -1.57
C PRO A 8 -2.55 12.34 -1.62
N LEU A 9 -1.88 12.21 -2.76
CA LEU A 9 -0.50 12.59 -2.93
C LEU A 9 -0.47 13.72 -3.95
N LYS A 10 -0.50 14.95 -3.47
CA LYS A 10 -0.18 16.12 -4.32
C LYS A 10 1.20 15.92 -4.98
N SER A 11 2.13 15.31 -4.24
CA SER A 11 3.46 14.93 -4.71
C SER A 11 3.44 13.83 -5.76
N ALA A 12 2.37 13.05 -5.86
CA ALA A 12 2.19 12.01 -6.88
C ALA A 12 1.63 12.54 -8.22
N ALA A 13 1.47 13.85 -8.38
CA ALA A 13 0.95 14.48 -9.61
C ALA A 13 1.77 14.09 -10.86
N LYS A 14 3.03 13.68 -10.71
CA LYS A 14 3.85 13.19 -11.81
C LYS A 14 3.67 11.71 -12.15
N ILE A 15 2.88 10.95 -11.36
CA ILE A 15 2.56 9.56 -11.68
C ILE A 15 1.49 9.55 -12.77
N ARG A 16 1.85 9.05 -13.95
CA ARG A 16 0.97 8.94 -15.12
C ARG A 16 0.46 7.50 -15.21
N ILE A 17 -0.74 7.27 -14.70
CA ILE A 17 -1.42 5.98 -14.82
C ILE A 17 -2.41 6.10 -15.98
N THR A 18 -2.19 5.33 -17.03
CA THR A 18 -3.05 5.27 -18.22
C THR A 18 -4.13 4.20 -18.10
N GLU A 19 -3.99 3.30 -17.14
CA GLU A 19 -4.94 2.22 -16.88
C GLU A 19 -5.90 2.60 -15.73
N PRO A 20 -7.12 2.03 -15.70
CA PRO A 20 -8.00 2.18 -14.54
C PRO A 20 -7.29 1.66 -13.27
N MET A 21 -7.47 2.34 -12.15
CA MET A 21 -6.89 1.92 -10.86
C MET A 21 -7.27 0.48 -10.47
N SER A 22 -8.41 0.00 -10.95
CA SER A 22 -8.84 -1.40 -10.78
C SER A 22 -7.91 -2.42 -11.44
N GLY A 23 -7.08 -1.99 -12.38
CA GLY A 23 -6.06 -2.83 -13.02
C GLY A 23 -4.68 -2.74 -12.36
N ILE A 24 -4.48 -1.84 -11.40
CA ILE A 24 -3.16 -1.63 -10.76
C ILE A 24 -3.11 -2.37 -9.44
N ALA A 25 -2.16 -3.29 -9.29
CA ALA A 25 -1.92 -4.02 -8.04
C ALA A 25 -0.96 -3.29 -7.09
N GLU A 26 0.06 -2.61 -7.66
CA GLU A 26 1.10 -1.97 -6.86
C GLU A 26 1.73 -0.79 -7.59
N ILE A 27 2.12 0.23 -6.83
CA ILE A 27 2.93 1.36 -7.31
C ILE A 27 4.20 1.41 -6.46
N ARG A 28 5.35 1.38 -7.12
CA ARG A 28 6.67 1.39 -6.48
C ARG A 28 7.35 2.73 -6.70
N LEU A 29 7.60 3.44 -5.61
CA LEU A 29 8.37 4.69 -5.59
C LEU A 29 9.76 4.42 -5.04
N ARG A 30 10.80 4.95 -5.70
CA ARG A 30 12.20 4.87 -5.25
C ARG A 30 12.91 6.17 -5.51
N ALA A 31 13.65 6.67 -4.53
CA ALA A 31 14.48 7.86 -4.69
C ALA A 31 15.51 7.68 -5.80
N GLY A 32 15.65 8.67 -6.68
CA GLY A 32 16.56 8.66 -7.82
C GLY A 32 16.11 7.77 -8.98
N ARG A 33 14.91 7.20 -8.95
CA ARG A 33 14.41 6.31 -10.01
C ARG A 33 12.99 6.68 -10.45
N PRO A 34 12.61 6.39 -11.71
CA PRO A 34 11.21 6.44 -12.13
C PRO A 34 10.33 5.51 -11.28
N SER A 35 9.08 5.90 -11.06
CA SER A 35 8.13 4.99 -10.43
C SER A 35 7.70 3.89 -11.38
N VAL A 36 7.35 2.74 -10.80
CA VAL A 36 6.88 1.56 -11.53
C VAL A 36 5.48 1.22 -11.06
N CYS A 37 4.55 1.08 -12.00
CA CYS A 37 3.23 0.52 -11.75
C CYS A 37 3.24 -0.97 -12.13
N VAL A 38 2.65 -1.79 -11.27
CA VAL A 38 2.46 -3.23 -11.50
C VAL A 38 0.97 -3.48 -11.60
N ASN A 39 0.53 -4.10 -12.69
CA ASN A 39 -0.87 -4.45 -12.86
C ASN A 39 -1.21 -5.78 -12.16
N ILE A 40 -2.50 -6.14 -12.14
CA ILE A 40 -3.00 -7.39 -11.53
C ILE A 40 -2.49 -8.66 -12.23
N LEU A 41 -1.95 -8.56 -13.44
CA LEU A 41 -1.34 -9.67 -14.19
C LEU A 41 0.17 -9.78 -13.90
N GLY A 42 0.75 -8.83 -13.16
CA GLY A 42 2.16 -8.79 -12.84
C GLY A 42 3.02 -8.01 -13.84
N ASP A 43 2.44 -7.41 -14.88
CA ASP A 43 3.18 -6.59 -15.83
C ASP A 43 3.64 -5.29 -15.16
N MET A 44 4.86 -4.88 -15.47
CA MET A 44 5.47 -3.68 -14.91
C MET A 44 5.65 -2.62 -15.98
N ARG A 45 5.28 -1.37 -15.64
CA ARG A 45 5.46 -0.20 -16.51
C ARG A 45 6.02 0.99 -15.73
N ILE A 46 6.88 1.75 -16.37
CA ILE A 46 7.32 3.06 -15.86
C ILE A 46 6.15 4.03 -15.99
N CYS A 47 5.82 4.70 -14.89
CA CYS A 47 4.67 5.60 -14.83
C CYS A 47 5.00 7.01 -14.32
N SER A 48 6.27 7.36 -14.18
CA SER A 48 6.70 8.75 -13.86
C SER A 48 8.14 8.99 -14.24
N ASP A 49 8.55 10.27 -14.19
CA ASP A 49 9.95 10.67 -14.08
C ASP A 49 10.53 10.28 -12.71
N PRO A 50 11.86 10.29 -12.54
CA PRO A 50 12.50 9.97 -11.27
C PRO A 50 11.99 10.85 -10.11
N PHE A 51 11.78 10.22 -8.96
CA PHE A 51 11.47 10.92 -7.71
C PHE A 51 12.75 11.29 -6.97
N SER A 52 12.85 12.51 -6.47
CA SER A 52 13.90 12.89 -5.53
C SER A 52 13.63 12.28 -4.14
N ALA A 53 14.65 12.26 -3.28
CA ALA A 53 14.49 11.82 -1.89
C ALA A 53 13.49 12.69 -1.12
N SER A 54 13.49 14.02 -1.37
CA SER A 54 12.52 14.94 -0.75
C SER A 54 11.10 14.65 -1.19
N GLU A 55 10.85 14.38 -2.48
CA GLU A 55 9.52 14.02 -2.96
C GLU A 55 9.01 12.70 -2.37
N ILE A 56 9.88 11.72 -2.14
CA ILE A 56 9.52 10.49 -1.43
C ILE A 56 9.15 10.78 0.02
N ALA A 57 9.92 11.65 0.70
CA ALA A 57 9.61 12.06 2.07
C ALA A 57 8.29 12.82 2.16
N ASP A 58 8.01 13.71 1.20
CA ASP A 58 6.74 14.42 1.11
C ASP A 58 5.56 13.46 0.89
N CYS A 59 5.72 12.48 -0.01
CA CYS A 59 4.72 11.43 -0.21
C CYS A 59 4.45 10.65 1.10
N PHE A 60 5.50 10.32 1.84
CA PHE A 60 5.36 9.62 3.12
C PHE A 60 4.63 10.48 4.17
N ALA A 61 4.99 11.76 4.28
CA ALA A 61 4.31 12.70 5.17
C ALA A 61 2.81 12.84 4.83
N GLU A 62 2.47 12.95 3.55
CA GLU A 62 1.09 12.99 3.09
C GLU A 62 0.33 11.70 3.42
N ILE A 63 0.94 10.52 3.23
CA ILE A 63 0.38 9.22 3.60
C ILE A 63 0.04 9.18 5.08
N CYS A 64 0.94 9.67 5.93
CA CYS A 64 0.72 9.79 7.38
C CYS A 64 -0.18 10.98 7.75
N ARG A 65 -0.81 11.66 6.79
CA ARG A 65 -1.63 12.87 7.02
C ARG A 65 -0.91 13.93 7.87
N TYR A 66 0.40 14.06 7.68
CA TYR A 66 1.31 14.89 8.46
C TYR A 66 1.32 14.60 9.98
N SER A 67 0.86 13.41 10.38
CA SER A 67 0.82 12.94 11.76
C SER A 67 1.49 11.56 11.89
N VAL A 68 2.81 11.53 11.72
CA VAL A 68 3.62 10.29 11.77
C VAL A 68 3.45 9.54 13.10
N HIS A 69 3.27 10.28 14.20
CA HIS A 69 3.04 9.68 15.53
C HIS A 69 1.79 8.81 15.62
N SER A 70 0.74 9.13 14.85
CA SER A 70 -0.50 8.34 14.84
C SER A 70 -0.33 6.97 14.19
N PHE A 71 0.75 6.76 13.44
CA PHE A 71 1.07 5.51 12.72
C PHE A 71 2.34 4.83 13.28
N GLN A 72 2.81 5.21 14.45
CA GLN A 72 4.10 4.77 14.97
C GLN A 72 4.21 3.24 15.09
N GLU A 73 3.16 2.56 15.54
CA GLU A 73 3.14 1.10 15.66
C GLU A 73 3.22 0.41 14.29
N GLU A 74 2.48 0.91 13.30
CA GLU A 74 2.50 0.38 11.93
C GLU A 74 3.84 0.66 11.25
N ILE A 75 4.35 1.89 11.42
CA ILE A 75 5.67 2.29 10.90
C ILE A 75 6.77 1.39 11.46
N ALA A 76 6.73 1.06 12.75
CA ALA A 76 7.67 0.12 13.36
C ALA A 76 7.61 -1.28 12.74
N GLN A 77 6.45 -1.67 12.19
CA GLN A 77 6.25 -2.91 11.43
C GLN A 77 6.67 -2.78 9.95
N GLY A 78 7.04 -1.59 9.48
CA GLY A 78 7.51 -1.33 8.12
C GLY A 78 6.42 -1.00 7.09
N PHE A 79 5.19 -0.73 7.53
CA PHE A 79 4.09 -0.35 6.63
C PHE A 79 3.10 0.60 7.31
N VAL A 80 2.24 1.21 6.51
CA VAL A 80 1.07 1.99 6.95
C VAL A 80 -0.15 1.49 6.17
N THR A 81 -1.29 1.36 6.84
CA THR A 81 -2.57 0.99 6.21
C THR A 81 -3.38 2.26 5.94
N LEU A 82 -3.86 2.41 4.71
CA LEU A 82 -4.71 3.52 4.29
C LEU A 82 -6.18 3.12 4.27
N ASP A 83 -7.06 4.13 4.24
CA ASP A 83 -8.50 3.94 4.06
C ASP A 83 -8.76 3.06 2.82
N GLY A 84 -9.68 2.10 2.93
CA GLY A 84 -9.96 1.13 1.87
C GLY A 84 -9.06 -0.12 1.89
N GLY A 85 -8.21 -0.28 2.92
CA GLY A 85 -7.36 -1.48 3.09
C GLY A 85 -6.08 -1.48 2.25
N HIS A 86 -5.75 -0.37 1.60
CA HIS A 86 -4.49 -0.22 0.88
C HIS A 86 -3.31 -0.22 1.85
N ARG A 87 -2.19 -0.84 1.48
CA ARG A 87 -0.99 -0.90 2.31
C ARG A 87 0.19 -0.21 1.65
N VAL A 88 0.91 0.56 2.44
CA VAL A 88 2.13 1.24 2.00
C VAL A 88 3.31 0.70 2.77
N GLY A 89 4.14 -0.12 2.13
CA GLY A 89 5.41 -0.58 2.68
C GLY A 89 6.45 0.53 2.61
N ILE A 90 7.27 0.63 3.65
CA ILE A 90 8.24 1.71 3.85
C ILE A 90 9.64 1.14 3.64
N CYS A 91 10.46 1.83 2.83
CA CYS A 91 11.88 1.56 2.68
C CYS A 91 12.67 2.77 3.19
N GLY A 92 13.62 2.54 4.07
CA GLY A 92 14.44 3.59 4.69
C GLY A 92 15.43 2.98 5.67
N THR A 93 16.10 3.83 6.44
CA THR A 93 17.03 3.42 7.49
C THR A 93 16.25 3.12 8.76
N ALA A 94 16.23 1.86 9.21
CA ALA A 94 15.59 1.49 10.46
C ALA A 94 16.35 2.02 11.68
N VAL A 95 15.66 2.72 12.56
CA VAL A 95 16.16 3.13 13.88
C VAL A 95 15.67 2.13 14.90
N LYS A 96 16.60 1.55 15.66
CA LYS A 96 16.31 0.52 16.66
C LYS A 96 16.52 1.06 18.08
N ASN A 97 15.65 0.64 18.97
CA ASN A 97 15.76 0.86 20.40
C ASN A 97 15.48 -0.45 21.13
N GLY A 98 16.39 -0.89 21.99
CA GLY A 98 16.25 -2.17 22.70
C GLY A 98 16.10 -3.40 21.79
N GLY A 99 16.68 -3.38 20.57
CA GLY A 99 16.59 -4.46 19.58
C GLY A 99 15.31 -4.45 18.72
N LYS A 100 14.35 -3.60 19.02
CA LYS A 100 13.11 -3.42 18.24
C LYS A 100 13.23 -2.20 17.33
N ILE A 101 12.62 -2.27 16.16
CA ILE A 101 12.48 -1.11 15.26
C ILE A 101 11.50 -0.14 15.91
N GLU A 102 11.90 1.11 16.06
CA GLU A 102 11.09 2.19 16.62
C GLU A 102 10.52 3.07 15.50
N MET A 103 11.35 3.37 14.50
CA MET A 103 10.97 4.22 13.38
C MET A 103 11.87 3.98 12.17
N PHE A 104 11.51 4.59 11.04
CA PHE A 104 12.38 4.70 9.86
C PHE A 104 12.76 6.17 9.63
N LYS A 105 14.02 6.39 9.27
CA LYS A 105 14.54 7.67 8.77
C LYS A 105 15.06 7.49 7.35
N ASP A 106 15.38 8.61 6.69
CA ASP A 106 15.92 8.61 5.32
C ASP A 106 15.05 7.74 4.40
N ILE A 107 13.74 7.98 4.40
CA ILE A 107 12.80 7.21 3.60
C ILE A 107 13.22 7.29 2.13
N SER A 108 13.60 6.15 1.55
CA SER A 108 14.15 6.03 0.20
C SER A 108 13.18 5.39 -0.79
N GLY A 109 12.07 4.87 -0.32
CA GLY A 109 11.07 4.28 -1.19
C GLY A 109 9.78 3.91 -0.48
N LEU A 110 8.73 3.78 -1.28
CA LEU A 110 7.40 3.38 -0.85
C LEU A 110 6.86 2.33 -1.82
N ASN A 111 6.20 1.30 -1.29
CA ASN A 111 5.46 0.31 -2.05
C ASN A 111 3.99 0.43 -1.72
N ILE A 112 3.22 1.00 -2.62
CA ILE A 112 1.78 1.22 -2.43
C ILE A 112 1.04 0.04 -3.06
N ARG A 113 0.53 -0.87 -2.24
CA ARG A 113 -0.29 -2.01 -2.67
C ARG A 113 -1.75 -1.60 -2.65
N ILE A 114 -2.42 -1.80 -3.79
CA ILE A 114 -3.82 -1.46 -3.98
C ILE A 114 -4.67 -2.66 -3.57
N ALA A 115 -5.54 -2.47 -2.58
CA ALA A 115 -6.54 -3.48 -2.24
C ALA A 115 -7.67 -3.42 -3.27
N HIS A 116 -8.09 -4.57 -3.76
CA HIS A 116 -9.21 -4.72 -4.69
C HIS A 116 -10.32 -5.53 -4.03
N GLU A 117 -11.54 -5.06 -4.20
CA GLU A 117 -12.72 -5.87 -3.88
C GLU A 117 -12.92 -6.90 -5.00
N ILE A 118 -12.92 -8.17 -4.65
CA ILE A 118 -13.26 -9.27 -5.56
C ILE A 118 -14.65 -9.76 -5.18
N LYS A 119 -15.67 -9.25 -5.87
CA LYS A 119 -17.05 -9.64 -5.61
C LYS A 119 -17.25 -11.13 -5.82
N GLY A 120 -17.96 -11.76 -4.90
CA GLY A 120 -18.27 -13.17 -4.95
C GLY A 120 -17.16 -14.11 -4.43
N CYS A 121 -15.94 -13.61 -4.12
CA CYS A 121 -14.84 -14.47 -3.65
C CYS A 121 -15.14 -15.19 -2.33
N ALA A 122 -16.08 -14.69 -1.53
CA ALA A 122 -16.49 -15.27 -0.27
C ALA A 122 -17.86 -15.99 -0.32
N ASP A 123 -18.55 -16.00 -1.46
CA ASP A 123 -19.92 -16.51 -1.56
C ASP A 123 -20.03 -17.98 -1.16
N GLU A 124 -19.08 -18.82 -1.58
CA GLU A 124 -19.06 -20.23 -1.21
C GLU A 124 -18.83 -20.42 0.30
N VAL A 125 -17.90 -19.66 0.89
CA VAL A 125 -17.64 -19.70 2.34
C VAL A 125 -18.87 -19.20 3.10
N TYR A 126 -19.46 -18.10 2.64
CA TYR A 126 -20.66 -17.54 3.25
C TYR A 126 -21.82 -18.53 3.22
N SER A 127 -22.16 -19.08 2.05
CA SER A 127 -23.26 -20.02 1.88
C SER A 127 -23.07 -21.30 2.71
N ARG A 128 -21.83 -21.78 2.81
CA ARG A 128 -21.51 -23.03 3.52
C ARG A 128 -21.48 -22.88 5.04
N PHE A 129 -21.02 -21.73 5.56
CA PHE A 129 -20.73 -21.58 6.99
C PHE A 129 -21.56 -20.49 7.68
N PHE A 130 -22.10 -19.49 6.99
CA PHE A 130 -22.76 -18.34 7.60
C PHE A 130 -24.25 -18.21 7.28
N SER A 131 -24.79 -19.00 6.36
CA SER A 131 -26.22 -18.96 6.01
C SER A 131 -27.19 -19.31 7.18
N GLY A 132 -26.68 -19.99 8.22
CA GLY A 132 -27.43 -20.37 9.41
C GLY A 132 -27.11 -19.61 10.69
N GLY A 133 -26.41 -18.47 10.59
CA GLY A 133 -26.03 -17.62 11.73
C GLY A 133 -24.54 -17.36 11.84
N THR A 134 -24.14 -16.62 12.90
CA THR A 134 -22.75 -16.24 13.13
C THR A 134 -21.91 -17.42 13.63
N ARG A 135 -20.77 -17.64 13.00
CA ARG A 135 -19.80 -18.68 13.36
C ARG A 135 -18.37 -18.16 13.22
N SER A 136 -17.43 -18.81 13.91
CA SER A 136 -16.00 -18.59 13.70
C SER A 136 -15.49 -19.61 12.68
N VAL A 137 -14.75 -19.16 11.67
CA VAL A 137 -14.18 -19.99 10.60
C VAL A 137 -12.69 -19.69 10.48
N LEU A 138 -11.87 -20.73 10.46
CA LEU A 138 -10.44 -20.64 10.14
C LEU A 138 -10.23 -21.12 8.70
N ILE A 139 -9.65 -20.26 7.87
CA ILE A 139 -9.27 -20.60 6.49
C ILE A 139 -7.76 -20.78 6.46
N ALA A 140 -7.30 -21.96 6.05
CA ALA A 140 -5.88 -22.26 5.90
C ALA A 140 -5.59 -22.71 4.46
N GLY A 141 -4.49 -22.23 3.90
CA GLY A 141 -4.07 -22.53 2.55
C GLY A 141 -2.59 -22.24 2.32
N LYS A 142 -2.07 -22.65 1.17
CA LYS A 142 -0.72 -22.28 0.76
C LYS A 142 -0.72 -20.81 0.34
N PRO A 143 0.35 -20.05 0.66
CA PRO A 143 0.53 -18.72 0.07
C PRO A 143 0.69 -18.85 -1.46
N LEU A 144 0.18 -17.88 -2.20
CA LEU A 144 0.34 -17.74 -3.66
C LEU A 144 1.74 -17.25 -3.99
#